data_8d10bc74c5dd4e6c8fb385a2a1ff1479
#
_entry.id   8d10bc74c5dd4e6c8fb385a2a1ff1479
#
_cell.length_a   1.000
_cell.length_b   1.000
_cell.length_c   1.000
_cell.angle_alpha   90.00
_cell.angle_beta   90.00
_cell.angle_gamma   90.00
#
_symmetry.space_group_name_H-M   'P 1'
#
loop_
_entity.id
_entity.type
_entity.pdbx_description
1 polymer ?
#
loop_
_entity_poly.entity_id
_entity_poly.type
_entity_poly.pdbx_seq_one_letter_code
_entity_poly.pdbx_strand_id
1 'polypeptide(L)'
;IATGSAGKAPVALTEEPIPNNYYGVQTPWDELAVNAKTPYLQKLNDQIFALDKRVHKVMASLGDTTSHILFCNSEGQMYYDYRPMVTLGAVCIMEDNGKIENSYASRAKFLTDDIIAEVAKEAVEKTSILFRAIKPKGGEMPVVMGAGGSGILLHEAIGHAFEADFNRKNTSIFSDQLNKKVCNEHINVVDD
;
A
#
# COMPACT_ATOMS: atom_id res chain seq x y z
N ILE A 1 -12.24 -1.86 31.67
CA ILE A 1 -13.00 -0.96 32.59
C ILE A 1 -12.08 -0.75 33.78
N ALA A 2 -11.49 0.45 33.88
CA ALA A 2 -10.70 0.83 35.03
C ALA A 2 -11.62 1.05 36.21
N THR A 3 -11.65 0.11 37.13
CA THR A 3 -12.35 0.27 38.41
C THR A 3 -11.49 1.11 39.34
N GLY A 4 -11.88 2.34 39.52
CA GLY A 4 -11.68 3.14 40.72
C GLY A 4 -10.32 3.12 41.40
N SER A 5 -9.31 3.76 40.84
CA SER A 5 -8.31 4.43 41.68
C SER A 5 -8.81 5.86 41.95
N ALA A 6 -8.86 6.23 43.22
CA ALA A 6 -9.29 7.54 43.65
C ALA A 6 -8.49 8.64 42.92
N GLY A 7 -9.18 9.40 42.12
CA GLY A 7 -9.00 10.78 41.82
C GLY A 7 -7.62 11.33 41.58
N LYS A 8 -6.96 10.98 40.47
CA LYS A 8 -6.16 12.02 39.77
C LYS A 8 -7.15 12.84 38.94
N ALA A 9 -7.03 14.15 39.01
CA ALA A 9 -7.77 15.03 38.13
C ALA A 9 -7.55 14.62 36.66
N PRO A 10 -8.58 14.70 35.80
CA PRO A 10 -8.40 14.42 34.40
C PRO A 10 -7.26 15.29 33.84
N VAL A 11 -6.38 14.67 33.05
CA VAL A 11 -5.31 15.41 32.37
C VAL A 11 -5.98 16.33 31.34
N ALA A 12 -5.63 17.62 31.38
CA ALA A 12 -6.07 18.55 30.34
C ALA A 12 -5.41 18.14 29.01
N LEU A 13 -6.22 17.95 27.97
CA LEU A 13 -5.72 17.64 26.63
C LEU A 13 -5.33 18.94 25.93
N THR A 14 -4.15 18.96 25.33
CA THR A 14 -3.67 20.05 24.48
C THR A 14 -3.55 19.54 23.06
N GLU A 15 -4.24 20.22 22.13
CA GLU A 15 -4.12 19.89 20.70
C GLU A 15 -2.74 20.32 20.21
N GLU A 16 -2.01 19.37 19.65
CA GLU A 16 -0.70 19.56 19.07
C GLU A 16 -0.80 19.50 17.53
N PRO A 17 -0.08 20.36 16.81
CA PRO A 17 -0.06 20.29 15.37
C PRO A 17 0.67 19.03 14.90
N ILE A 18 0.13 18.40 13.84
CA ILE A 18 0.83 17.29 13.17
C ILE A 18 2.11 17.84 12.53
N PRO A 19 3.29 17.27 12.83
CA PRO A 19 4.56 17.80 12.34
C PRO A 19 4.68 17.78 10.81
N ASN A 20 4.04 16.83 10.13
CA ASN A 20 4.09 16.70 8.67
C ASN A 20 2.70 16.34 8.13
N ASN A 21 2.23 17.10 7.15
CA ASN A 21 1.02 16.75 6.41
C ASN A 21 1.39 15.96 5.13
N TYR A 22 1.35 14.63 5.23
CA TYR A 22 1.60 13.73 4.08
C TYR A 22 0.38 13.56 3.16
N TYR A 23 -0.79 14.01 3.59
CA TYR A 23 -2.08 13.82 2.92
C TYR A 23 -2.66 15.16 2.46
N GLY A 24 -1.88 15.94 1.71
CA GLY A 24 -2.36 17.20 1.17
C GLY A 24 -3.61 17.00 0.30
N VAL A 25 -4.70 17.70 0.65
CA VAL A 25 -5.96 17.59 -0.09
C VAL A 25 -5.88 18.46 -1.33
N GLN A 26 -5.86 17.84 -2.53
CA GLN A 26 -6.00 18.54 -3.81
C GLN A 26 -7.44 18.50 -4.31
N THR A 27 -8.12 17.38 -4.06
CA THR A 27 -9.50 17.14 -4.46
C THR A 27 -10.23 16.50 -3.28
N PRO A 28 -11.33 17.08 -2.80
CA PRO A 28 -12.13 16.51 -1.73
C PRO A 28 -12.96 15.33 -2.28
N TRP A 29 -12.35 14.16 -2.39
CA TRP A 29 -12.94 12.98 -3.02
C TRP A 29 -14.23 12.51 -2.35
N ASP A 30 -14.34 12.66 -1.04
CA ASP A 30 -15.51 12.34 -0.22
C ASP A 30 -16.70 13.27 -0.49
N GLU A 31 -16.43 14.50 -0.96
CA GLU A 31 -17.47 15.47 -1.34
C GLU A 31 -17.91 15.32 -2.81
N LEU A 32 -17.17 14.58 -3.62
CA LEU A 32 -17.48 14.41 -5.04
C LEU A 32 -18.55 13.36 -5.27
N ALA A 33 -19.57 13.73 -6.02
CA ALA A 33 -20.58 12.78 -6.50
C ALA A 33 -19.95 11.73 -7.45
N VAL A 34 -20.53 10.53 -7.50
CA VAL A 34 -20.03 9.40 -8.30
C VAL A 34 -19.85 9.77 -9.79
N ASN A 35 -20.77 10.56 -10.34
CA ASN A 35 -20.70 11.00 -11.75
C ASN A 35 -19.48 11.89 -12.03
N ALA A 36 -18.96 12.63 -11.05
CA ALA A 36 -17.73 13.41 -11.18
C ALA A 36 -16.47 12.52 -11.17
N LYS A 37 -16.56 11.31 -10.65
CA LYS A 37 -15.46 10.33 -10.61
C LYS A 37 -15.39 9.46 -11.87
N THR A 38 -16.50 9.28 -12.56
CA THR A 38 -16.60 8.44 -13.78
C THR A 38 -15.63 8.86 -14.90
N PRO A 39 -15.36 10.16 -15.20
CA PRO A 39 -14.42 10.54 -16.24
C PRO A 39 -13.00 10.00 -16.06
N TYR A 40 -12.54 9.81 -14.82
CA TYR A 40 -11.22 9.21 -14.55
C TYR A 40 -11.15 7.75 -14.98
N LEU A 41 -12.23 7.00 -14.72
CA LEU A 41 -12.36 5.59 -15.14
C LEU A 41 -12.43 5.48 -16.66
N GLN A 42 -13.21 6.36 -17.31
CA GLN A 42 -13.32 6.38 -18.76
C GLN A 42 -11.98 6.69 -19.42
N LYS A 43 -11.27 7.70 -18.91
CA LYS A 43 -9.94 8.07 -19.41
C LYS A 43 -8.94 6.91 -19.27
N LEU A 44 -8.91 6.24 -18.13
CA LEU A 44 -8.06 5.06 -17.91
C LEU A 44 -8.40 3.94 -18.89
N ASN A 45 -9.69 3.62 -19.05
CA ASN A 45 -10.16 2.63 -20.00
C ASN A 45 -9.70 2.93 -21.43
N ASP A 46 -9.93 4.14 -21.90
CA ASP A 46 -9.62 4.55 -23.27
C ASP A 46 -8.11 4.52 -23.55
N GLN A 47 -7.29 4.93 -22.56
CA GLN A 47 -5.85 4.84 -22.66
C GLN A 47 -5.36 3.39 -22.75
N ILE A 48 -5.89 2.47 -21.96
CA ILE A 48 -5.53 1.06 -22.02
C ILE A 48 -5.85 0.46 -23.39
N PHE A 49 -7.05 0.73 -23.93
CA PHE A 49 -7.44 0.25 -25.27
C PHE A 49 -6.58 0.85 -26.38
N ALA A 50 -6.12 2.10 -26.23
CA ALA A 50 -5.27 2.76 -27.22
C ALA A 50 -3.85 2.21 -27.27
N LEU A 51 -3.34 1.62 -26.17
CA LEU A 51 -1.97 1.16 -26.06
C LEU A 51 -1.69 -0.17 -26.77
N ASP A 52 -2.68 -1.10 -26.81
CA ASP A 52 -2.46 -2.41 -27.44
C ASP A 52 -3.77 -2.95 -28.03
N LYS A 53 -3.74 -3.34 -29.30
CA LYS A 53 -4.91 -3.87 -30.04
C LYS A 53 -5.41 -5.23 -29.51
N ARG A 54 -4.60 -5.95 -28.74
CA ARG A 54 -4.95 -7.20 -28.09
C ARG A 54 -5.82 -7.01 -26.85
N VAL A 55 -5.98 -5.78 -26.38
CA VAL A 55 -6.87 -5.51 -25.25
C VAL A 55 -8.30 -5.88 -25.63
N HIS A 56 -8.82 -6.87 -24.94
CA HIS A 56 -10.17 -7.39 -25.16
C HIS A 56 -11.16 -6.77 -24.16
N LYS A 57 -10.72 -6.57 -22.92
CA LYS A 57 -11.56 -6.03 -21.85
C LYS A 57 -10.71 -5.29 -20.81
N VAL A 58 -11.29 -4.22 -20.26
CA VAL A 58 -10.75 -3.49 -19.12
C VAL A 58 -11.76 -3.48 -17.98
N MET A 59 -11.29 -3.71 -16.77
CA MET A 59 -12.06 -3.52 -15.55
C MET A 59 -11.38 -2.43 -14.72
N ALA A 60 -11.82 -1.19 -14.91
CA ALA A 60 -11.29 -0.05 -14.16
C ALA A 60 -12.03 0.13 -12.83
N SER A 61 -11.31 0.50 -11.80
CA SER A 61 -11.84 0.79 -10.48
C SER A 61 -11.24 2.06 -9.88
N LEU A 62 -12.08 2.84 -9.21
CA LEU A 62 -11.69 3.97 -8.39
C LEU A 62 -12.34 3.82 -7.02
N GLY A 63 -11.54 3.85 -5.99
CA GLY A 63 -12.00 3.87 -4.61
C GLY A 63 -11.43 5.08 -3.89
N ASP A 64 -12.22 5.72 -3.04
CA ASP A 64 -11.77 6.76 -2.15
C ASP A 64 -12.13 6.40 -0.71
N THR A 65 -11.26 6.79 0.20
CA THR A 65 -11.43 6.56 1.64
C THR A 65 -10.91 7.76 2.39
N THR A 66 -11.67 8.20 3.36
CA THR A 66 -11.26 9.27 4.27
C THR A 66 -11.21 8.72 5.70
N SER A 67 -10.07 8.89 6.36
CA SER A 67 -9.89 8.52 7.76
C SER A 67 -9.70 9.75 8.61
N HIS A 68 -10.42 9.82 9.72
CA HIS A 68 -10.26 10.81 10.77
C HIS A 68 -9.66 10.12 11.98
N ILE A 69 -8.46 10.51 12.38
CA ILE A 69 -7.73 9.89 13.47
C ILE A 69 -7.58 10.91 14.59
N LEU A 70 -8.04 10.56 15.79
CA LEU A 70 -7.80 11.31 17.00
C LEU A 70 -6.94 10.46 17.94
N PHE A 71 -5.75 10.91 18.20
CA PHE A 71 -4.85 10.31 19.19
C PHE A 71 -4.85 11.15 20.47
N CYS A 72 -4.98 10.48 21.61
CA CYS A 72 -4.84 11.10 22.94
C CYS A 72 -4.03 10.17 23.84
N ASN A 73 -3.22 10.75 24.73
CA ASN A 73 -2.46 9.98 25.70
C ASN A 73 -2.61 10.54 27.13
N SER A 74 -2.07 9.81 28.09
CA SER A 74 -2.09 10.18 29.51
C SER A 74 -1.17 11.35 29.88
N GLU A 75 -0.37 11.82 28.96
CA GLU A 75 0.51 12.99 29.12
C GLU A 75 -0.18 14.29 28.71
N GLY A 76 -1.44 14.21 28.24
CA GLY A 76 -2.24 15.34 27.84
C GLY A 76 -2.08 15.76 26.38
N GLN A 77 -1.37 14.98 25.58
CA GLN A 77 -1.22 15.25 24.16
C GLN A 77 -2.45 14.79 23.39
N MET A 78 -2.88 15.58 22.43
CA MET A 78 -3.96 15.26 21.51
C MET A 78 -3.56 15.66 20.10
N TYR A 79 -3.64 14.73 19.16
CA TYR A 79 -3.37 14.94 17.74
C TYR A 79 -4.59 14.55 16.93
N TYR A 80 -4.98 15.40 15.99
CA TYR A 80 -5.99 15.08 14.99
C TYR A 80 -5.36 15.01 13.61
N ASP A 81 -5.60 13.90 12.91
CA ASP A 81 -5.07 13.67 11.56
C ASP A 81 -6.19 13.31 10.60
N TYR A 82 -6.21 13.98 9.45
CA TYR A 82 -7.16 13.79 8.36
C TYR A 82 -6.43 13.18 7.18
N ARG A 83 -6.80 11.94 6.82
CA ARG A 83 -6.12 11.15 5.80
C ARG A 83 -7.05 10.78 4.66
N PRO A 84 -7.23 11.65 3.66
CA PRO A 84 -7.94 11.31 2.44
C PRO A 84 -7.03 10.48 1.54
N MET A 85 -7.54 9.37 1.04
CA MET A 85 -6.85 8.53 0.07
C MET A 85 -7.74 8.24 -1.12
N VAL A 86 -7.16 8.19 -2.31
CA VAL A 86 -7.81 7.73 -3.53
C VAL A 86 -6.94 6.66 -4.19
N THR A 87 -7.58 5.60 -4.68
CA THR A 87 -6.93 4.53 -5.41
C THR A 87 -7.56 4.40 -6.79
N LEU A 88 -6.75 4.44 -7.83
CA LEU A 88 -7.14 4.14 -9.20
C LEU A 88 -6.44 2.87 -9.65
N GLY A 89 -7.19 1.93 -10.23
CA GLY A 89 -6.63 0.69 -10.74
C GLY A 89 -7.39 0.13 -11.92
N ALA A 90 -6.74 -0.77 -12.64
CA ALA A 90 -7.37 -1.51 -13.72
C ALA A 90 -6.83 -2.93 -13.83
N VAL A 91 -7.73 -3.88 -14.14
CA VAL A 91 -7.36 -5.16 -14.72
C VAL A 91 -7.42 -5.01 -16.24
N CYS A 92 -6.29 -5.22 -16.89
CA CYS A 92 -6.20 -5.31 -18.34
C CYS A 92 -6.29 -6.79 -18.75
N ILE A 93 -7.25 -7.12 -19.62
CA ILE A 93 -7.44 -8.45 -20.18
C ILE A 93 -7.15 -8.39 -21.67
N MET A 94 -6.19 -9.18 -22.13
CA MET A 94 -5.78 -9.26 -23.52
C MET A 94 -6.04 -10.63 -24.08
N GLU A 95 -6.26 -10.68 -25.41
CA GLU A 95 -6.36 -11.91 -26.17
C GLU A 95 -5.37 -11.87 -27.34
N ASP A 96 -4.62 -12.97 -27.52
CA ASP A 96 -3.69 -13.14 -28.63
C ASP A 96 -3.72 -14.61 -29.07
N ASN A 97 -4.13 -14.86 -30.32
CA ASN A 97 -4.22 -16.22 -30.91
C ASN A 97 -4.99 -17.23 -30.04
N GLY A 98 -6.08 -16.81 -29.43
CA GLY A 98 -6.92 -17.65 -28.55
C GLY A 98 -6.36 -17.85 -27.13
N LYS A 99 -5.21 -17.28 -26.79
CA LYS A 99 -4.68 -17.23 -25.44
C LYS A 99 -5.17 -15.93 -24.76
N ILE A 100 -5.69 -16.05 -23.55
CA ILE A 100 -6.15 -14.91 -22.74
C ILE A 100 -5.23 -14.76 -21.55
N GLU A 101 -4.72 -13.55 -21.35
CA GLU A 101 -3.92 -13.18 -20.20
C GLU A 101 -4.47 -11.91 -19.54
N ASN A 102 -4.24 -11.76 -18.25
CA ASN A 102 -4.64 -10.56 -17.54
C ASN A 102 -3.64 -10.17 -16.45
N SER A 103 -3.60 -8.88 -16.13
CA SER A 103 -2.81 -8.34 -15.04
C SER A 103 -3.47 -7.12 -14.46
N TYR A 104 -3.10 -6.76 -13.23
CA TYR A 104 -3.60 -5.63 -12.48
C TYR A 104 -2.49 -4.59 -12.26
N ALA A 105 -2.85 -3.32 -12.39
CA ALA A 105 -2.03 -2.19 -11.97
C ALA A 105 -2.87 -1.19 -11.19
N SER A 106 -2.28 -0.53 -10.20
CA SER A 106 -2.95 0.51 -9.42
C SER A 106 -1.96 1.51 -8.82
N ARG A 107 -2.50 2.68 -8.47
CA ARG A 107 -1.81 3.70 -7.67
C ARG A 107 -2.76 4.25 -6.62
N ALA A 108 -2.20 4.47 -5.43
CA ALA A 108 -2.84 5.21 -4.34
C ALA A 108 -2.12 6.55 -4.19
N LYS A 109 -2.48 7.52 -5.02
CA LYS A 109 -1.86 8.85 -5.10
C LYS A 109 -2.90 9.88 -5.55
N PHE A 110 -2.50 11.16 -5.60
CA PHE A 110 -3.28 12.18 -6.30
C PHE A 110 -3.53 11.77 -7.75
N LEU A 111 -4.80 11.84 -8.19
CA LEU A 111 -5.16 11.47 -9.55
C LEU A 111 -4.83 12.62 -10.51
N THR A 112 -3.69 12.51 -11.15
CA THR A 112 -3.27 13.35 -12.26
C THR A 112 -3.33 12.55 -13.56
N ASP A 113 -3.25 13.26 -14.69
CA ASP A 113 -3.18 12.63 -16.00
C ASP A 113 -1.98 11.69 -16.14
N ASP A 114 -0.85 12.05 -15.52
CA ASP A 114 0.35 11.22 -15.51
C ASP A 114 0.14 9.93 -14.74
N ILE A 115 -0.53 9.97 -13.59
CA ILE A 115 -0.86 8.78 -12.80
C ILE A 115 -1.81 7.84 -13.56
N ILE A 116 -2.79 8.39 -14.28
CA ILE A 116 -3.68 7.61 -15.13
C ILE A 116 -2.88 6.91 -16.23
N ALA A 117 -1.97 7.64 -16.88
CA ALA A 117 -1.11 7.10 -17.92
C ALA A 117 -0.14 6.02 -17.39
N GLU A 118 0.44 6.23 -16.20
CA GLU A 118 1.28 5.22 -15.54
C GLU A 118 0.51 3.91 -15.30
N VAL A 119 -0.71 3.99 -14.73
CA VAL A 119 -1.53 2.81 -14.46
C VAL A 119 -1.90 2.10 -15.76
N ALA A 120 -2.29 2.86 -16.81
CA ALA A 120 -2.63 2.30 -18.11
C ALA A 120 -1.45 1.55 -18.72
N LYS A 121 -0.28 2.20 -18.76
CA LYS A 121 0.95 1.63 -19.31
C LYS A 121 1.36 0.37 -18.55
N GLU A 122 1.41 0.43 -17.23
CA GLU A 122 1.81 -0.71 -16.40
C GLU A 122 0.86 -1.91 -16.57
N ALA A 123 -0.46 -1.68 -16.61
CA ALA A 123 -1.44 -2.73 -16.80
C ALA A 123 -1.24 -3.45 -18.15
N VAL A 124 -0.99 -2.69 -19.22
CA VAL A 124 -0.74 -3.23 -20.57
C VAL A 124 0.59 -3.96 -20.62
N GLU A 125 1.68 -3.39 -20.11
CA GLU A 125 3.01 -4.00 -20.12
C GLU A 125 3.05 -5.32 -19.34
N LYS A 126 2.50 -5.33 -18.13
CA LYS A 126 2.41 -6.53 -17.29
C LYS A 126 1.60 -7.64 -17.96
N THR A 127 0.50 -7.32 -18.61
CA THR A 127 -0.32 -8.32 -19.33
C THR A 127 0.40 -8.81 -20.57
N SER A 128 1.02 -7.91 -21.33
CA SER A 128 1.76 -8.26 -22.57
C SER A 128 2.92 -9.22 -22.31
N ILE A 129 3.63 -9.06 -21.20
CA ILE A 129 4.75 -9.95 -20.83
C ILE A 129 4.28 -11.39 -20.62
N LEU A 130 3.05 -11.61 -20.12
CA LEU A 130 2.52 -12.94 -19.82
C LEU A 130 2.37 -13.82 -21.06
N PHE A 131 2.17 -13.25 -22.25
CA PHE A 131 2.13 -14.01 -23.50
C PHE A 131 3.48 -14.69 -23.85
N ARG A 132 4.58 -14.12 -23.35
CA ARG A 132 5.94 -14.62 -23.53
C ARG A 132 6.49 -15.31 -22.29
N ALA A 133 5.74 -15.33 -21.22
CA ALA A 133 6.15 -15.94 -19.96
C ALA A 133 6.33 -17.46 -20.14
N ILE A 134 7.42 -17.98 -19.61
CA ILE A 134 7.69 -19.41 -19.52
C ILE A 134 7.46 -19.88 -18.07
N LYS A 135 7.02 -21.11 -17.92
CA LYS A 135 6.91 -21.73 -16.60
C LYS A 135 8.28 -22.28 -16.22
N PRO A 136 8.99 -21.71 -15.25
CA PRO A 136 10.29 -22.23 -14.83
C PRO A 136 10.13 -23.62 -14.21
N LYS A 137 11.17 -24.45 -14.36
CA LYS A 137 11.23 -25.74 -13.68
C LYS A 137 11.48 -25.50 -12.19
N GLY A 138 10.66 -26.09 -11.32
CA GLY A 138 10.88 -26.06 -9.87
C GLY A 138 12.13 -26.87 -9.47
N GLY A 139 12.77 -26.49 -8.39
CA GLY A 139 13.95 -27.16 -7.85
C GLY A 139 14.75 -26.26 -6.91
N GLU A 140 15.79 -26.83 -6.32
CA GLU A 140 16.74 -26.07 -5.52
C GLU A 140 17.69 -25.28 -6.45
N MET A 141 17.75 -23.96 -6.26
CA MET A 141 18.56 -23.08 -7.08
C MET A 141 18.90 -21.79 -6.34
N PRO A 142 19.98 -21.09 -6.68
CA PRO A 142 20.24 -19.74 -6.20
C PRO A 142 19.13 -18.79 -6.64
N VAL A 143 18.63 -17.96 -5.69
CA VAL A 143 17.57 -16.99 -5.95
C VAL A 143 18.07 -15.58 -5.66
N VAL A 144 17.91 -14.69 -6.62
CA VAL A 144 18.10 -13.25 -6.44
C VAL A 144 16.74 -12.60 -6.24
N MET A 145 16.58 -11.93 -5.12
CA MET A 145 15.33 -11.23 -4.78
C MET A 145 15.47 -9.75 -5.14
N GLY A 146 14.66 -9.30 -6.08
CA GLY A 146 14.57 -7.87 -6.43
C GLY A 146 13.76 -7.07 -5.40
N ALA A 147 13.90 -5.74 -5.39
CA ALA A 147 13.09 -4.85 -4.57
C ALA A 147 11.59 -4.97 -4.94
N GLY A 148 10.72 -4.75 -3.98
CA GLY A 148 9.25 -4.83 -4.13
C GLY A 148 8.65 -6.02 -3.41
N GLY A 149 7.99 -6.94 -4.10
CA GLY A 149 7.29 -8.09 -3.49
C GLY A 149 8.15 -8.99 -2.59
N SER A 150 9.47 -9.00 -2.80
CA SER A 150 10.41 -9.70 -1.91
C SER A 150 10.49 -9.10 -0.51
N GLY A 151 10.16 -7.81 -0.36
CA GLY A 151 10.06 -7.17 0.94
C GLY A 151 8.97 -7.78 1.82
N ILE A 152 7.87 -8.23 1.22
CA ILE A 152 6.80 -8.94 1.94
C ILE A 152 7.32 -10.28 2.50
N LEU A 153 8.12 -11.02 1.72
CA LEU A 153 8.71 -12.25 2.23
C LEU A 153 9.62 -11.98 3.43
N LEU A 154 10.42 -10.91 3.40
CA LEU A 154 11.26 -10.51 4.52
C LEU A 154 10.40 -10.11 5.74
N HIS A 155 9.32 -9.34 5.52
CA HIS A 155 8.37 -8.94 6.54
C HIS A 155 7.78 -10.17 7.25
N GLU A 156 7.25 -11.14 6.49
CA GLU A 156 6.67 -12.35 7.05
C GLU A 156 7.70 -13.28 7.72
N ALA A 157 8.91 -13.36 7.16
CA ALA A 157 9.92 -14.28 7.68
C ALA A 157 10.56 -13.80 8.99
N ILE A 158 10.82 -12.50 9.12
CA ILE A 158 11.53 -11.95 10.29
C ILE A 158 10.90 -10.68 10.85
N GLY A 159 10.17 -9.89 10.04
CA GLY A 159 9.66 -8.58 10.45
C GLY A 159 8.77 -8.66 11.70
N HIS A 160 7.79 -9.53 11.69
CA HIS A 160 6.92 -9.75 12.85
C HIS A 160 7.67 -10.17 14.11
N ALA A 161 8.79 -10.88 13.97
CA ALA A 161 9.58 -11.30 15.12
C ALA A 161 10.37 -10.12 15.77
N PHE A 162 10.50 -8.99 15.11
CA PHE A 162 11.11 -7.76 15.66
C PHE A 162 10.09 -6.84 16.36
N GLU A 163 8.79 -7.10 16.26
CA GLU A 163 7.77 -6.28 16.91
C GLU A 163 8.00 -6.17 18.42
N ALA A 164 7.89 -4.95 18.94
CA ALA A 164 8.24 -4.64 20.33
C ALA A 164 7.38 -5.38 21.36
N ASP A 165 6.10 -5.62 21.05
CA ASP A 165 5.19 -6.32 21.96
C ASP A 165 5.55 -7.80 22.12
N PHE A 166 5.96 -8.49 21.05
CA PHE A 166 6.44 -9.87 21.12
C PHE A 166 7.76 -9.98 21.88
N ASN A 167 8.69 -9.05 21.61
CA ASN A 167 9.99 -9.04 22.30
C ASN A 167 9.84 -8.72 23.77
N ARG A 168 9.00 -7.76 24.15
CA ARG A 168 8.73 -7.42 25.55
C ARG A 168 8.05 -8.54 26.33
N LYS A 169 7.23 -9.36 25.67
CA LYS A 169 6.56 -10.51 26.26
C LYS A 169 7.40 -11.79 26.27
N ASN A 170 8.63 -11.76 25.77
CA ASN A 170 9.51 -12.92 25.62
C ASN A 170 8.90 -14.04 24.74
N THR A 171 8.14 -13.67 23.73
CA THR A 171 7.51 -14.62 22.80
C THR A 171 8.21 -14.69 21.45
N SER A 172 9.10 -13.72 21.15
CA SER A 172 9.91 -13.71 19.94
C SER A 172 11.22 -14.49 20.14
N ILE A 173 11.72 -15.10 19.05
CA ILE A 173 13.07 -15.68 18.99
C ILE A 173 14.17 -14.63 19.14
N PHE A 174 13.85 -13.35 18.95
CA PHE A 174 14.77 -12.20 19.10
C PHE A 174 14.68 -11.53 20.47
N SER A 175 13.85 -12.01 21.38
CA SER A 175 13.87 -11.57 22.77
C SER A 175 15.28 -11.73 23.33
N ASP A 176 15.74 -10.77 24.12
CA ASP A 176 17.12 -10.72 24.68
C ASP A 176 18.25 -10.66 23.65
N GLN A 177 17.97 -10.35 22.38
CA GLN A 177 19.00 -10.17 21.35
C GLN A 177 19.38 -8.70 21.10
N LEU A 178 18.89 -7.77 21.92
CA LEU A 178 19.25 -6.37 21.82
C LEU A 178 20.78 -6.18 21.82
N ASN A 179 21.31 -5.42 20.87
CA ASN A 179 22.74 -5.19 20.65
C ASN A 179 23.56 -6.45 20.28
N LYS A 180 22.90 -7.55 19.92
CA LYS A 180 23.56 -8.73 19.39
C LYS A 180 23.34 -8.87 17.89
N LYS A 181 24.29 -9.46 17.21
CA LYS A 181 24.19 -9.75 15.77
C LYS A 181 23.19 -10.88 15.55
N VAL A 182 22.13 -10.62 14.79
CA VAL A 182 21.04 -11.59 14.51
C VAL A 182 20.96 -12.03 13.05
N CYS A 183 21.73 -11.37 12.15
CA CYS A 183 21.79 -11.70 10.72
C CYS A 183 23.18 -11.44 10.14
N ASN A 184 23.31 -11.62 8.81
CA ASN A 184 24.57 -11.31 8.12
C ASN A 184 24.91 -9.83 8.25
N GLU A 185 26.22 -9.49 8.37
CA GLU A 185 26.71 -8.13 8.55
C GLU A 185 26.44 -7.18 7.39
N HIS A 186 26.09 -7.73 6.21
CA HIS A 186 25.76 -6.92 5.04
C HIS A 186 24.26 -6.58 4.95
N ILE A 187 23.46 -7.00 5.93
CA ILE A 187 22.01 -6.74 5.95
C ILE A 187 21.73 -5.71 7.04
N ASN A 188 21.04 -4.65 6.65
CA ASN A 188 20.47 -3.66 7.55
C ASN A 188 18.96 -3.59 7.33
N VAL A 189 18.20 -3.62 8.41
CA VAL A 189 16.75 -3.42 8.42
C VAL A 189 16.48 -2.13 9.15
N VAL A 190 15.76 -1.22 8.50
CA VAL A 190 15.37 0.08 9.06
C VAL A 190 13.85 0.13 9.08
N ASP A 191 13.30 0.52 10.22
CA ASP A 191 11.89 0.83 10.43
C ASP A 191 11.80 2.32 10.73
N ASP A 192 11.13 3.14 9.85
CA ASP A 192 11.03 4.61 9.93
C ASP A 192 9.59 5.13 9.70
#